data_8c42460cce8dd9dc0bd6ca11220b0bb8
#
_entry.id   8c42460cce8dd9dc0bd6ca11220b0bb8
#
_cell.length_a   1.000
_cell.length_b   1.000
_cell.length_c   1.000
_cell.angle_alpha   90.00
_cell.angle_beta   90.00
_cell.angle_gamma   90.00
#
_symmetry.space_group_name_H-M   'P 1'
#
loop_
_entity.id
_entity.type
_entity.pdbx_description
1 polymer ?
#
loop_
_entity_poly.entity_id
_entity_poly.type
_entity_poly.pdbx_seq_one_letter_code
_entity_poly.pdbx_strand_id
1 'polypeptide(L)'
;MNVSGMVNRLAGDVQKMDTPGDYRENGLLHCAVCGEAKQARKQLPDGSGGFVERIVPISCVCVRAKDEAVKEKDRREQFMASMQQTWSADQLQIPNCLRKTFDVDDRHAANVSDVCRRYAAQWPKMKQENIGVLLFGAVGAGKSFYACAIANAVLAQLDSAVITSFPRILNLLQSTQDKQALLDRMQRYSLLVLDDLGAERDTAYAAEQIFNVVDARVQTGLPLIVTTNLSVKEMQEADSMQLKRIYDR
;
A
#
# COMPACT_ATOMS: atom_id res chain seq x y z
N MET A 1 33.32 18.94 17.21
CA MET A 1 32.18 19.88 17.46
C MET A 1 32.32 20.39 18.90
N ASN A 2 32.32 21.71 19.07
CA ASN A 2 32.59 22.31 20.39
C ASN A 2 31.32 22.20 21.26
N VAL A 3 31.46 21.61 22.46
CA VAL A 3 30.40 21.37 23.46
C VAL A 3 29.63 22.66 23.79
N SER A 4 30.34 23.82 23.83
CA SER A 4 29.76 25.13 24.08
C SER A 4 28.77 25.59 23.01
N GLY A 5 28.96 25.20 21.72
CA GLY A 5 28.06 25.52 20.63
C GLY A 5 26.78 24.66 20.66
N MET A 6 26.87 23.46 21.23
CA MET A 6 25.72 22.55 21.38
C MET A 6 24.81 23.00 22.54
N VAL A 7 25.41 23.47 23.63
CA VAL A 7 24.69 24.02 24.80
C VAL A 7 23.93 25.30 24.47
N ASN A 8 24.50 26.21 23.64
CA ASN A 8 23.83 27.44 23.22
C ASN A 8 22.63 27.19 22.26
N ARG A 9 22.70 26.13 21.41
CA ARG A 9 21.56 25.71 20.61
C ARG A 9 20.41 25.16 21.47
N LEU A 10 20.71 24.33 22.47
CA LEU A 10 19.70 23.80 23.39
C LEU A 10 19.02 24.90 24.21
N ALA A 11 19.74 25.94 24.61
CA ALA A 11 19.16 27.09 25.34
C ALA A 11 18.24 27.96 24.44
N GLY A 12 18.56 28.10 23.14
CA GLY A 12 17.72 28.78 22.15
C GLY A 12 16.43 28.02 21.80
N ASP A 13 16.51 26.68 21.82
CA ASP A 13 15.36 25.82 21.52
C ASP A 13 14.35 25.77 22.66
N VAL A 14 14.75 26.00 23.91
CA VAL A 14 13.86 26.06 25.08
C VAL A 14 12.87 27.23 24.98
N GLN A 15 13.27 28.39 24.42
CA GLN A 15 12.38 29.55 24.26
C GLN A 15 11.37 29.43 23.11
N LYS A 16 11.66 28.56 22.12
CA LYS A 16 10.76 28.33 20.97
C LYS A 16 9.64 27.33 21.24
N MET A 17 9.65 26.64 22.37
CA MET A 17 8.67 25.60 22.71
C MET A 17 7.42 26.13 23.47
N ASP A 18 7.42 27.38 23.87
CA ASP A 18 6.27 28.00 24.51
C ASP A 18 5.15 28.22 23.50
N THR A 19 4.03 27.55 23.72
CA THR A 19 2.81 27.75 22.94
C THR A 19 1.75 28.46 23.81
N PRO A 20 0.87 29.28 23.21
CA PRO A 20 -0.17 29.97 23.98
C PRO A 20 -0.98 29.01 24.85
N GLY A 21 -1.04 29.28 26.15
CA GLY A 21 -1.74 28.46 27.12
C GLY A 21 -0.89 27.46 27.89
N ASP A 22 0.38 27.24 27.51
CA ASP A 22 1.31 26.43 28.31
C ASP A 22 1.53 27.06 29.68
N TYR A 23 1.74 26.25 30.72
CA TYR A 23 1.92 26.70 32.08
C TYR A 23 3.18 26.14 32.74
N ARG A 24 3.60 26.78 33.86
CA ARG A 24 4.79 26.29 34.59
C ARG A 24 4.37 25.65 35.90
N GLU A 25 4.89 24.47 36.14
CA GLU A 25 4.76 23.72 37.38
C GLU A 25 6.14 23.21 37.81
N ASN A 26 6.50 23.42 39.08
CA ASN A 26 7.83 23.04 39.62
C ASN A 26 9.03 23.57 38.80
N GLY A 27 8.86 24.73 38.16
CA GLY A 27 9.89 25.37 37.34
C GLY A 27 10.07 24.78 35.94
N LEU A 28 9.23 23.81 35.53
CA LEU A 28 9.21 23.19 34.21
C LEU A 28 7.98 23.65 33.42
N LEU A 29 8.12 23.75 32.10
CA LEU A 29 7.03 24.07 31.18
C LEU A 29 6.16 22.83 30.94
N HIS A 30 4.84 23.00 31.03
CA HIS A 30 3.84 21.96 30.78
C HIS A 30 2.92 22.35 29.63
N CYS A 31 2.47 21.37 28.89
CA CYS A 31 1.58 21.53 27.75
C CYS A 31 0.15 21.83 28.20
N ALA A 32 -0.44 22.91 27.71
CA ALA A 32 -1.83 23.28 27.99
C ALA A 32 -2.86 22.22 27.57
N VAL A 33 -2.55 21.40 26.57
CA VAL A 33 -3.50 20.46 25.98
C VAL A 33 -3.49 19.10 26.71
N CYS A 34 -2.30 18.54 27.00
CA CYS A 34 -2.18 17.21 27.58
C CYS A 34 -1.62 17.19 29.01
N GLY A 35 -1.19 18.32 29.54
CA GLY A 35 -0.60 18.42 30.88
C GLY A 35 0.81 17.85 31.03
N GLU A 36 1.36 17.17 30.04
CA GLU A 36 2.72 16.63 30.13
C GLU A 36 3.78 17.72 30.13
N ALA A 37 4.88 17.46 30.83
CA ALA A 37 6.05 18.34 30.81
C ALA A 37 6.64 18.45 29.40
N LYS A 38 6.97 19.68 28.99
CA LYS A 38 7.73 20.00 27.77
C LYS A 38 9.21 20.23 28.05
N GLN A 39 9.60 20.12 29.31
CA GLN A 39 10.98 20.27 29.80
C GLN A 39 11.29 19.19 30.82
N ALA A 40 12.55 18.77 30.89
CA ALA A 40 13.05 17.87 31.93
C ALA A 40 14.39 18.35 32.46
N ARG A 41 14.68 18.07 33.73
CA ARG A 41 16.00 18.25 34.32
C ARG A 41 16.86 17.05 33.97
N LYS A 42 18.03 17.28 33.38
CA LYS A 42 19.01 16.24 33.04
C LYS A 42 20.39 16.63 33.49
N GLN A 43 21.15 15.67 33.97
CA GLN A 43 22.56 15.81 34.23
C GLN A 43 23.34 15.72 32.91
N LEU A 44 23.99 16.79 32.52
CA LEU A 44 24.81 16.84 31.30
C LEU A 44 26.29 17.08 31.65
N PRO A 45 27.22 16.52 30.87
CA PRO A 45 28.65 16.76 31.07
C PRO A 45 28.94 18.28 31.00
N ASP A 46 29.76 18.77 31.95
CA ASP A 46 30.14 20.18 32.00
C ASP A 46 31.39 20.54 31.14
N GLY A 47 31.99 19.53 30.52
CA GLY A 47 33.21 19.66 29.70
C GLY A 47 34.55 19.62 30.50
N SER A 48 34.47 19.55 31.83
CA SER A 48 35.63 19.42 32.71
C SER A 48 35.74 18.03 33.37
N GLY A 49 34.86 17.10 32.97
CA GLY A 49 34.74 15.75 33.55
C GLY A 49 33.70 15.62 34.63
N GLY A 50 33.01 16.71 34.98
CA GLY A 50 31.85 16.75 35.90
C GLY A 50 30.49 16.75 35.16
N PHE A 51 29.40 16.80 35.97
CA PHE A 51 28.03 16.89 35.47
C PHE A 51 27.35 18.13 36.07
N VAL A 52 26.56 18.80 35.26
CA VAL A 52 25.71 19.93 35.67
C VAL A 52 24.27 19.67 35.32
N GLU A 53 23.37 19.99 36.26
CA GLU A 53 21.92 19.90 35.98
C GLU A 53 21.51 20.98 35.00
N ARG A 54 20.81 20.59 33.93
CA ARG A 54 20.26 21.49 32.93
C ARG A 54 18.80 21.12 32.64
N ILE A 55 17.99 22.15 32.37
CA ILE A 55 16.64 21.99 31.85
C ILE A 55 16.77 21.83 30.33
N VAL A 56 16.29 20.69 29.83
CA VAL A 56 16.31 20.36 28.41
C VAL A 56 14.89 20.26 27.90
N PRO A 57 14.63 20.64 26.63
CA PRO A 57 13.33 20.45 26.01
C PRO A 57 13.04 18.96 25.82
N ILE A 58 11.77 18.58 26.05
CA ILE A 58 11.23 17.26 25.74
C ILE A 58 9.89 17.43 25.00
N SER A 59 9.59 16.53 24.09
CA SER A 59 8.31 16.54 23.38
C SER A 59 7.23 15.90 24.23
N CYS A 60 6.14 16.62 24.48
CA CYS A 60 4.93 16.06 25.09
C CYS A 60 4.18 15.14 24.11
N VAL A 61 3.23 14.35 24.61
CA VAL A 61 2.47 13.38 23.78
C VAL A 61 1.78 14.04 22.59
N CYS A 62 1.27 15.27 22.73
CA CYS A 62 0.63 16.00 21.65
C CYS A 62 1.58 16.34 20.50
N VAL A 63 2.80 16.74 20.82
CA VAL A 63 3.85 17.06 19.82
C VAL A 63 4.32 15.77 19.15
N ARG A 64 4.60 14.73 19.94
CA ARG A 64 4.99 13.42 19.40
C ARG A 64 3.94 12.86 18.45
N ALA A 65 2.66 12.90 18.83
CA ALA A 65 1.56 12.44 17.98
C ALA A 65 1.44 13.23 16.66
N LYS A 66 1.66 14.55 16.70
CA LYS A 66 1.69 15.39 15.48
C LYS A 66 2.88 15.03 14.58
N ASP A 67 4.07 14.89 15.17
CA ASP A 67 5.29 14.53 14.43
C ASP A 67 5.16 13.14 13.80
N GLU A 68 4.57 12.19 14.51
CA GLU A 68 4.30 10.84 14.00
C GLU A 68 3.28 10.87 12.84
N ALA A 69 2.22 11.67 12.97
CA ALA A 69 1.23 11.82 11.90
C ALA A 69 1.83 12.46 10.63
N VAL A 70 2.71 13.46 10.79
CA VAL A 70 3.44 14.07 9.66
C VAL A 70 4.36 13.04 9.01
N LYS A 71 5.17 12.34 9.79
CA LYS A 71 6.08 11.30 9.28
C LYS A 71 5.34 10.19 8.55
N GLU A 72 4.19 9.77 9.07
CA GLU A 72 3.37 8.73 8.43
C GLU A 72 2.77 9.22 7.12
N LYS A 73 2.32 10.49 7.08
CA LYS A 73 1.86 11.12 5.83
C LYS A 73 2.96 11.18 4.79
N ASP A 74 4.14 11.69 5.15
CA ASP A 74 5.30 11.79 4.25
C ASP A 74 5.70 10.39 3.73
N ARG A 75 5.70 9.39 4.60
CA ARG A 75 5.99 8.00 4.24
C ARG A 75 5.01 7.46 3.20
N ARG A 76 3.71 7.74 3.37
CA ARG A 76 2.66 7.35 2.42
C ARG A 76 2.82 8.05 1.08
N GLU A 77 3.08 9.35 1.09
CA GLU A 77 3.29 10.14 -0.12
C GLU A 77 4.52 9.64 -0.90
N GLN A 78 5.65 9.40 -0.22
CA GLN A 78 6.86 8.86 -0.82
C GLN A 78 6.63 7.45 -1.40
N PHE A 79 5.93 6.58 -0.68
CA PHE A 79 5.58 5.25 -1.15
C PHE A 79 4.72 5.33 -2.42
N MET A 80 3.65 6.15 -2.43
CA MET A 80 2.78 6.30 -3.59
C MET A 80 3.49 6.90 -4.80
N ALA A 81 4.38 7.87 -4.59
CA ALA A 81 5.21 8.43 -5.65
C ALA A 81 6.13 7.36 -6.29
N SER A 82 6.77 6.54 -5.45
CA SER A 82 7.59 5.40 -5.90
C SER A 82 6.77 4.39 -6.69
N MET A 83 5.58 4.03 -6.21
CA MET A 83 4.69 3.12 -6.93
C MET A 83 4.24 3.67 -8.28
N GLN A 84 3.86 4.95 -8.36
CA GLN A 84 3.49 5.60 -9.62
C GLN A 84 4.63 5.59 -10.64
N GLN A 85 5.84 5.84 -10.20
CA GLN A 85 7.03 5.76 -11.05
C GLN A 85 7.24 4.34 -11.59
N THR A 86 7.12 3.32 -10.72
CA THR A 86 7.25 1.92 -11.09
C THR A 86 6.17 1.49 -12.09
N TRP A 87 4.90 1.83 -11.85
CA TRP A 87 3.80 1.51 -12.78
C TRP A 87 3.97 2.16 -14.15
N SER A 88 4.47 3.41 -14.17
CA SER A 88 4.75 4.12 -15.43
C SER A 88 5.86 3.44 -16.22
N ALA A 89 6.93 3.01 -15.54
CA ALA A 89 8.03 2.29 -16.16
C ALA A 89 7.59 0.91 -16.69
N ASP A 90 6.74 0.21 -15.95
CA ASP A 90 6.24 -1.12 -16.30
C ASP A 90 5.06 -1.09 -17.28
N GLN A 91 4.43 0.07 -17.47
CA GLN A 91 3.23 0.28 -18.30
C GLN A 91 2.03 -0.60 -17.91
N LEU A 92 1.95 -1.02 -16.66
CA LEU A 92 1.00 -2.04 -16.20
C LEU A 92 -0.30 -1.48 -15.62
N GLN A 93 -0.32 -0.22 -15.14
CA GLN A 93 -1.47 0.31 -14.43
C GLN A 93 -2.67 0.59 -15.33
N ILE A 94 -3.87 0.23 -14.83
CA ILE A 94 -5.15 0.64 -15.42
C ILE A 94 -5.44 2.11 -15.04
N PRO A 95 -5.74 2.99 -16.02
CA PRO A 95 -6.18 4.36 -15.75
C PRO A 95 -7.41 4.41 -14.82
N ASN A 96 -7.46 5.39 -13.94
CA ASN A 96 -8.56 5.64 -13.00
C ASN A 96 -8.79 4.58 -11.89
N CYS A 97 -7.97 3.54 -11.78
CA CYS A 97 -8.14 2.57 -10.71
C CYS A 97 -7.93 3.20 -9.31
N LEU A 98 -7.00 4.14 -9.16
CA LEU A 98 -6.72 4.81 -7.88
C LEU A 98 -7.91 5.59 -7.30
N ARG A 99 -8.91 5.91 -8.11
CA ARG A 99 -10.15 6.59 -7.66
C ARG A 99 -11.20 5.63 -7.12
N LYS A 100 -11.04 4.32 -7.35
CA LYS A 100 -11.99 3.30 -6.92
C LYS A 100 -11.56 2.77 -5.55
N THR A 101 -12.03 3.42 -4.50
CA THR A 101 -11.75 3.05 -3.10
C THR A 101 -13.02 2.61 -2.40
N PHE A 102 -12.89 1.97 -1.25
CA PHE A 102 -14.05 1.61 -0.43
C PHE A 102 -14.79 2.83 0.14
N ASP A 103 -14.20 4.02 0.15
CA ASP A 103 -14.84 5.23 0.64
C ASP A 103 -15.90 5.76 -0.32
N VAL A 104 -15.74 5.50 -1.63
CA VAL A 104 -16.69 5.88 -2.67
C VAL A 104 -17.63 4.74 -3.09
N ASP A 105 -17.61 3.64 -2.35
CA ASP A 105 -18.46 2.48 -2.56
C ASP A 105 -19.89 2.78 -2.09
N ASP A 106 -20.85 2.82 -3.03
CA ASP A 106 -22.27 3.01 -2.76
C ASP A 106 -22.95 1.77 -2.15
N ARG A 107 -22.18 0.68 -1.97
CA ARG A 107 -22.65 -0.59 -1.42
C ARG A 107 -23.79 -1.25 -2.18
N HIS A 108 -23.92 -0.96 -3.46
CA HIS A 108 -24.93 -1.56 -4.31
C HIS A 108 -24.92 -3.10 -4.26
N ALA A 109 -23.72 -3.70 -4.07
CA ALA A 109 -23.52 -5.13 -3.80
C ALA A 109 -22.97 -5.34 -2.37
N ALA A 110 -23.78 -5.06 -1.34
CA ALA A 110 -23.34 -5.01 0.06
C ALA A 110 -22.57 -6.26 0.50
N ASN A 111 -23.05 -7.47 0.16
CA ASN A 111 -22.40 -8.72 0.52
C ASN A 111 -20.99 -8.83 -0.09
N VAL A 112 -20.82 -8.43 -1.35
CA VAL A 112 -19.52 -8.43 -2.04
C VAL A 112 -18.61 -7.38 -1.43
N SER A 113 -19.15 -6.17 -1.17
CA SER A 113 -18.42 -5.10 -0.47
C SER A 113 -17.87 -5.57 0.87
N ASP A 114 -18.69 -6.23 1.70
CA ASP A 114 -18.28 -6.70 3.03
C ASP A 114 -17.19 -7.79 2.95
N VAL A 115 -17.27 -8.69 1.98
CA VAL A 115 -16.22 -9.70 1.74
C VAL A 115 -14.92 -9.05 1.30
N CYS A 116 -14.98 -8.12 0.34
CA CYS A 116 -13.79 -7.42 -0.17
C CYS A 116 -13.13 -6.53 0.90
N ARG A 117 -13.92 -5.84 1.73
CA ARG A 117 -13.42 -5.07 2.87
C ARG A 117 -12.72 -5.97 3.90
N ARG A 118 -13.29 -7.11 4.24
CA ARG A 118 -12.67 -8.08 5.16
C ARG A 118 -11.37 -8.64 4.60
N TYR A 119 -11.35 -8.98 3.31
CA TYR A 119 -10.12 -9.42 2.65
C TYR A 119 -9.02 -8.36 2.76
N ALA A 120 -9.33 -7.11 2.41
CA ALA A 120 -8.39 -6.01 2.48
C ALA A 120 -7.94 -5.69 3.91
N ALA A 121 -8.84 -5.75 4.90
CA ALA A 121 -8.50 -5.53 6.31
C ALA A 121 -7.58 -6.62 6.87
N GLN A 122 -7.68 -7.85 6.34
CA GLN A 122 -6.85 -8.99 6.75
C GLN A 122 -5.66 -9.22 5.79
N TRP A 123 -5.28 -8.23 5.01
CA TRP A 123 -4.25 -8.36 3.98
C TRP A 123 -2.95 -9.06 4.41
N PRO A 124 -2.34 -8.76 5.58
CA PRO A 124 -1.13 -9.46 5.99
C PRO A 124 -1.31 -10.98 6.08
N LYS A 125 -2.47 -11.43 6.55
CA LYS A 125 -2.82 -12.86 6.62
C LYS A 125 -3.09 -13.42 5.21
N MET A 126 -3.85 -12.72 4.38
CA MET A 126 -4.14 -13.15 3.01
C MET A 126 -2.86 -13.32 2.20
N LYS A 127 -1.90 -12.41 2.37
CA LYS A 127 -0.58 -12.47 1.75
C LYS A 127 0.22 -13.67 2.24
N GLN A 128 0.27 -13.90 3.55
CA GLN A 128 1.01 -15.00 4.16
C GLN A 128 0.47 -16.37 3.73
N GLU A 129 -0.85 -16.50 3.64
CA GLU A 129 -1.54 -17.75 3.28
C GLU A 129 -1.75 -17.90 1.76
N ASN A 130 -1.28 -16.93 0.95
CA ASN A 130 -1.47 -16.89 -0.51
C ASN A 130 -2.94 -17.01 -0.91
N ILE A 131 -3.82 -16.30 -0.24
CA ILE A 131 -5.26 -16.34 -0.56
C ILE A 131 -5.56 -15.31 -1.64
N GLY A 132 -5.95 -15.77 -2.83
CA GLY A 132 -6.42 -14.95 -3.94
C GLY A 132 -7.94 -14.73 -3.91
N VAL A 133 -8.45 -13.98 -4.89
CA VAL A 133 -9.89 -13.72 -5.07
C VAL A 133 -10.26 -13.81 -6.54
N LEU A 134 -11.31 -14.58 -6.84
CA LEU A 134 -11.97 -14.57 -8.14
C LEU A 134 -13.30 -13.80 -8.05
N LEU A 135 -13.39 -12.67 -8.76
CA LEU A 135 -14.61 -11.88 -8.90
C LEU A 135 -15.25 -12.18 -10.25
N PHE A 136 -16.36 -12.87 -10.24
CA PHE A 136 -17.08 -13.27 -11.46
C PHE A 136 -18.54 -12.79 -11.47
N GLY A 137 -19.15 -12.75 -12.65
CA GLY A 137 -20.56 -12.36 -12.82
C GLY A 137 -20.79 -11.37 -13.96
N ALA A 138 -22.02 -10.91 -14.11
CA ALA A 138 -22.47 -10.07 -15.23
C ALA A 138 -21.67 -8.75 -15.35
N VAL A 139 -21.66 -8.19 -16.56
CA VAL A 139 -21.14 -6.85 -16.82
C VAL A 139 -21.87 -5.83 -15.94
N GLY A 140 -21.14 -4.87 -15.37
CA GLY A 140 -21.72 -3.86 -14.48
C GLY A 140 -21.87 -4.28 -13.01
N ALA A 141 -21.59 -5.53 -12.63
CA ALA A 141 -21.72 -6.02 -11.25
C ALA A 141 -20.65 -5.48 -10.27
N GLY A 142 -19.81 -4.53 -10.69
CA GLY A 142 -18.82 -3.89 -9.80
C GLY A 142 -17.50 -4.67 -9.61
N LYS A 143 -17.25 -5.75 -10.33
CA LYS A 143 -16.05 -6.59 -10.19
C LYS A 143 -14.73 -5.80 -10.23
N SER A 144 -14.51 -5.05 -11.30
CA SER A 144 -13.32 -4.20 -11.46
C SER A 144 -13.26 -3.07 -10.42
N PHE A 145 -14.41 -2.61 -9.92
CA PHE A 145 -14.45 -1.65 -8.82
C PHE A 145 -13.89 -2.26 -7.54
N TYR A 146 -14.40 -3.41 -7.13
CA TYR A 146 -13.95 -4.07 -5.90
C TYR A 146 -12.51 -4.58 -5.99
N ALA A 147 -12.08 -5.07 -7.14
CA ALA A 147 -10.68 -5.44 -7.36
C ALA A 147 -9.74 -4.24 -7.18
N CYS A 148 -10.10 -3.08 -7.74
CA CYS A 148 -9.38 -1.83 -7.52
C CYS A 148 -9.43 -1.36 -6.06
N ALA A 149 -10.60 -1.45 -5.40
CA ALA A 149 -10.75 -1.03 -4.02
C ALA A 149 -9.87 -1.85 -3.06
N ILE A 150 -9.77 -3.16 -3.28
CA ILE A 150 -8.84 -4.03 -2.54
C ILE A 150 -7.39 -3.59 -2.78
N ALA A 151 -6.98 -3.39 -4.03
CA ALA A 151 -5.62 -2.99 -4.34
C ALA A 151 -5.26 -1.63 -3.72
N ASN A 152 -6.18 -0.66 -3.75
CA ASN A 152 -5.98 0.63 -3.09
C ASN A 152 -5.86 0.49 -1.56
N ALA A 153 -6.62 -0.41 -0.95
CA ALA A 153 -6.52 -0.69 0.48
C ALA A 153 -5.19 -1.38 0.85
N VAL A 154 -4.63 -2.21 -0.04
CA VAL A 154 -3.29 -2.81 0.10
C VAL A 154 -2.21 -1.72 0.00
N LEU A 155 -2.30 -0.83 -0.98
CA LEU A 155 -1.40 0.32 -1.11
C LEU A 155 -1.43 1.25 0.10
N ALA A 156 -2.62 1.46 0.70
CA ALA A 156 -2.76 2.24 1.93
C ALA A 156 -2.06 1.61 3.14
N GLN A 157 -1.81 0.30 3.11
CA GLN A 157 -1.01 -0.44 4.09
C GLN A 157 0.50 -0.45 3.74
N LEU A 158 0.93 0.37 2.78
CA LEU A 158 2.32 0.48 2.31
C LEU A 158 2.86 -0.83 1.72
N ASP A 159 1.98 -1.64 1.14
CA ASP A 159 2.39 -2.83 0.40
C ASP A 159 2.13 -2.67 -1.10
N SER A 160 2.95 -3.32 -1.91
CA SER A 160 2.94 -3.10 -3.35
C SER A 160 1.78 -3.84 -4.04
N ALA A 161 1.05 -3.14 -4.89
CA ALA A 161 0.00 -3.72 -5.71
C ALA A 161 0.06 -3.18 -7.14
N VAL A 162 -0.34 -3.98 -8.10
CA VAL A 162 -0.51 -3.57 -9.49
C VAL A 162 -1.83 -4.10 -10.05
N ILE A 163 -2.45 -3.28 -10.89
CA ILE A 163 -3.70 -3.62 -11.55
C ILE A 163 -3.51 -3.45 -13.04
N THR A 164 -3.74 -4.52 -13.77
CA THR A 164 -3.64 -4.54 -15.22
C THR A 164 -4.76 -5.41 -15.81
N SER A 165 -4.92 -5.43 -17.11
CA SER A 165 -5.89 -6.29 -17.78
C SER A 165 -5.19 -7.29 -18.69
N PHE A 166 -5.82 -8.42 -18.94
CA PHE A 166 -5.28 -9.42 -19.85
C PHE A 166 -5.03 -8.86 -21.26
N PRO A 167 -5.95 -8.09 -21.89
CA PRO A 167 -5.66 -7.47 -23.19
C PRO A 167 -4.41 -6.57 -23.17
N ARG A 168 -4.21 -5.81 -22.08
CA ARG A 168 -3.03 -4.96 -21.93
C ARG A 168 -1.74 -5.77 -21.83
N ILE A 169 -1.74 -6.84 -21.01
CA ILE A 169 -0.59 -7.75 -20.90
C ILE A 169 -0.24 -8.35 -22.26
N LEU A 170 -1.23 -8.85 -22.99
CA LEU A 170 -1.02 -9.44 -24.32
C LEU A 170 -0.39 -8.43 -25.28
N ASN A 171 -0.88 -7.18 -25.29
CA ASN A 171 -0.29 -6.13 -26.11
C ASN A 171 1.17 -5.83 -25.71
N LEU A 172 1.46 -5.77 -24.43
CA LEU A 172 2.83 -5.57 -23.93
C LEU A 172 3.74 -6.75 -24.28
N LEU A 173 3.26 -7.99 -24.13
CA LEU A 173 4.02 -9.21 -24.51
C LEU A 173 4.28 -9.30 -26.02
N GLN A 174 3.39 -8.73 -26.85
CA GLN A 174 3.60 -8.67 -28.29
C GLN A 174 4.61 -7.59 -28.69
N SER A 175 4.66 -6.48 -27.96
CA SER A 175 5.52 -5.34 -28.28
C SER A 175 6.91 -5.40 -27.63
N THR A 176 7.10 -6.22 -26.58
CA THR A 176 8.39 -6.34 -25.89
C THR A 176 9.28 -7.41 -26.51
N GLN A 177 10.59 -7.12 -26.56
CA GLN A 177 11.61 -8.12 -26.94
C GLN A 177 11.94 -9.08 -25.79
N ASP A 178 11.81 -8.63 -24.54
CA ASP A 178 12.09 -9.41 -23.34
C ASP A 178 10.79 -9.70 -22.56
N LYS A 179 10.13 -10.79 -22.96
CA LYS A 179 8.88 -11.24 -22.35
C LYS A 179 9.10 -11.71 -20.91
N GLN A 180 10.24 -12.36 -20.64
CA GLN A 180 10.56 -12.87 -19.32
C GLN A 180 10.73 -11.71 -18.32
N ALA A 181 11.45 -10.67 -18.69
CA ALA A 181 11.59 -9.49 -17.83
C ALA A 181 10.25 -8.80 -17.52
N LEU A 182 9.29 -8.81 -18.45
CA LEU A 182 7.95 -8.30 -18.18
C LEU A 182 7.20 -9.18 -17.17
N LEU A 183 7.25 -10.50 -17.33
CA LEU A 183 6.66 -11.46 -16.38
C LEU A 183 7.30 -11.28 -14.99
N ASP A 184 8.62 -11.23 -14.90
CA ASP A 184 9.35 -11.08 -13.64
C ASP A 184 8.99 -9.77 -12.93
N ARG A 185 8.78 -8.67 -13.68
CA ARG A 185 8.32 -7.41 -13.09
C ARG A 185 6.94 -7.53 -12.46
N MET A 186 5.99 -8.18 -13.13
CA MET A 186 4.65 -8.41 -12.58
C MET A 186 4.68 -9.25 -11.31
N GLN A 187 5.61 -10.20 -11.20
CA GLN A 187 5.72 -11.10 -10.04
C GLN A 187 6.31 -10.42 -8.79
N ARG A 188 6.93 -9.24 -8.91
CA ARG A 188 7.50 -8.50 -7.76
C ARG A 188 6.46 -7.82 -6.87
N TYR A 189 5.26 -7.56 -7.39
CA TYR A 189 4.20 -6.93 -6.60
C TYR A 189 3.62 -7.91 -5.58
N SER A 190 3.38 -7.43 -4.36
CA SER A 190 2.74 -8.23 -3.31
C SER A 190 1.34 -8.67 -3.71
N LEU A 191 0.58 -7.80 -4.39
CA LEU A 191 -0.72 -8.12 -4.97
C LEU A 191 -0.70 -7.85 -6.48
N LEU A 192 -1.08 -8.86 -7.27
CA LEU A 192 -1.36 -8.73 -8.70
C LEU A 192 -2.88 -8.80 -8.92
N VAL A 193 -3.43 -7.80 -9.60
CA VAL A 193 -4.84 -7.82 -10.05
C VAL A 193 -4.87 -7.90 -11.56
N LEU A 194 -5.55 -8.92 -12.07
CA LEU A 194 -5.76 -9.17 -13.49
C LEU A 194 -7.23 -8.99 -13.82
N ASP A 195 -7.55 -7.88 -14.47
CA ASP A 195 -8.92 -7.49 -14.80
C ASP A 195 -9.34 -8.03 -16.16
N ASP A 196 -10.63 -8.39 -16.28
CA ASP A 196 -11.30 -8.81 -17.51
C ASP A 196 -10.71 -10.07 -18.18
N LEU A 197 -10.56 -11.17 -17.42
CA LEU A 197 -10.27 -12.48 -18.00
C LEU A 197 -11.43 -12.92 -18.92
N GLY A 198 -11.10 -13.34 -20.15
CA GLY A 198 -12.07 -13.73 -21.17
C GLY A 198 -12.51 -12.56 -22.09
N ALA A 199 -11.95 -11.36 -21.92
CA ALA A 199 -12.16 -10.23 -22.84
C ALA A 199 -11.12 -10.16 -23.98
N GLU A 200 -10.10 -11.01 -23.91
CA GLU A 200 -9.06 -11.13 -24.91
C GLU A 200 -9.55 -11.87 -26.17
N ARG A 201 -8.80 -11.74 -27.26
CA ARG A 201 -9.08 -12.50 -28.50
C ARG A 201 -8.92 -14.00 -28.24
N ASP A 202 -9.89 -14.77 -28.66
CA ASP A 202 -9.83 -16.25 -28.57
C ASP A 202 -8.83 -16.82 -29.58
N THR A 203 -7.55 -16.85 -29.17
CA THR A 203 -6.43 -17.40 -29.93
C THR A 203 -5.58 -18.30 -29.03
N ALA A 204 -5.01 -19.35 -29.62
CA ALA A 204 -4.09 -20.24 -28.91
C ALA A 204 -2.93 -19.48 -28.28
N TYR A 205 -2.42 -18.43 -28.93
CA TYR A 205 -1.37 -17.56 -28.41
C TYR A 205 -1.84 -16.81 -27.14
N ALA A 206 -3.03 -16.21 -27.17
CA ALA A 206 -3.56 -15.51 -25.99
C ALA A 206 -3.73 -16.45 -24.81
N ALA A 207 -4.33 -17.63 -25.02
CA ALA A 207 -4.50 -18.65 -23.99
C ALA A 207 -3.16 -19.11 -23.39
N GLU A 208 -2.14 -19.31 -24.23
CA GLU A 208 -0.79 -19.68 -23.78
C GLU A 208 -0.16 -18.57 -22.91
N GLN A 209 -0.21 -17.31 -23.37
CA GLN A 209 0.39 -16.20 -22.62
C GLN A 209 -0.34 -15.95 -21.28
N ILE A 210 -1.67 -16.05 -21.26
CA ILE A 210 -2.47 -15.95 -20.03
C ILE A 210 -2.08 -17.05 -19.06
N PHE A 211 -1.97 -18.29 -19.55
CA PHE A 211 -1.52 -19.41 -18.72
C PHE A 211 -0.15 -19.13 -18.12
N ASN A 212 0.82 -18.66 -18.91
CA ASN A 212 2.17 -18.35 -18.43
C ASN A 212 2.15 -17.26 -17.34
N VAL A 213 1.32 -16.22 -17.49
CA VAL A 213 1.19 -15.16 -16.49
C VAL A 213 0.61 -15.69 -15.18
N VAL A 214 -0.49 -16.46 -15.25
CA VAL A 214 -1.16 -17.01 -14.08
C VAL A 214 -0.28 -18.06 -13.39
N ASP A 215 0.32 -18.98 -14.16
CA ASP A 215 1.20 -20.02 -13.62
C ASP A 215 2.44 -19.44 -12.93
N ALA A 216 3.11 -18.47 -13.56
CA ALA A 216 4.21 -17.75 -12.94
C ALA A 216 3.78 -17.09 -11.61
N ARG A 217 2.57 -16.53 -11.55
CA ARG A 217 2.06 -15.94 -10.32
C ARG A 217 1.80 -16.97 -9.23
N VAL A 218 1.18 -18.08 -9.55
CA VAL A 218 0.96 -19.19 -8.61
C VAL A 218 2.28 -19.70 -8.03
N GLN A 219 3.31 -19.81 -8.85
CA GLN A 219 4.64 -20.26 -8.41
C GLN A 219 5.32 -19.28 -7.43
N THR A 220 4.97 -18.00 -7.44
CA THR A 220 5.52 -17.04 -6.46
C THR A 220 4.98 -17.23 -5.05
N GLY A 221 3.84 -17.89 -4.89
CA GLY A 221 3.13 -17.98 -3.62
C GLY A 221 2.59 -16.63 -3.14
N LEU A 222 2.31 -15.69 -4.06
CA LEU A 222 1.76 -14.37 -3.75
C LEU A 222 0.33 -14.23 -4.28
N PRO A 223 -0.58 -13.55 -3.55
CA PRO A 223 -1.99 -13.45 -3.91
C PRO A 223 -2.26 -12.87 -5.30
N LEU A 224 -3.24 -13.44 -5.97
CA LEU A 224 -3.77 -13.03 -7.25
C LEU A 224 -5.25 -12.68 -7.10
N ILE A 225 -5.68 -11.56 -7.68
CA ILE A 225 -7.09 -11.25 -7.87
C ILE A 225 -7.37 -11.27 -9.36
N VAL A 226 -8.41 -12.00 -9.75
CA VAL A 226 -8.87 -12.06 -11.14
C VAL A 226 -10.33 -11.61 -11.21
N THR A 227 -10.66 -10.82 -12.22
CA THR A 227 -12.06 -10.53 -12.55
C THR A 227 -12.42 -11.16 -13.90
N THR A 228 -13.63 -11.64 -14.03
CA THR A 228 -14.15 -12.21 -15.29
C THR A 228 -15.65 -12.05 -15.42
N ASN A 229 -16.12 -12.00 -16.65
CA ASN A 229 -17.57 -12.04 -16.96
C ASN A 229 -18.09 -13.48 -17.10
N LEU A 230 -17.21 -14.46 -17.14
CA LEU A 230 -17.58 -15.88 -17.26
C LEU A 230 -18.15 -16.38 -15.93
N SER A 231 -19.16 -17.21 -16.01
CA SER A 231 -19.67 -17.97 -14.87
C SER A 231 -18.72 -19.15 -14.56
N VAL A 232 -18.80 -19.67 -13.34
CA VAL A 232 -18.03 -20.87 -12.93
C VAL A 232 -18.28 -22.04 -13.89
N LYS A 233 -19.53 -22.19 -14.37
CA LYS A 233 -19.91 -23.23 -15.31
C LYS A 233 -19.19 -23.06 -16.66
N GLU A 234 -19.19 -21.85 -17.22
CA GLU A 234 -18.49 -21.56 -18.48
C GLU A 234 -16.98 -21.76 -18.36
N MET A 235 -16.40 -21.43 -17.22
CA MET A 235 -14.98 -21.69 -16.93
C MET A 235 -14.68 -23.20 -16.89
N GLN A 236 -15.53 -24.01 -16.27
CA GLN A 236 -15.38 -25.46 -16.19
C GLN A 236 -15.61 -26.16 -17.53
N GLU A 237 -16.53 -25.65 -18.36
CA GLU A 237 -16.88 -26.18 -19.67
C GLU A 237 -16.01 -25.63 -20.81
N ALA A 238 -14.97 -24.83 -20.53
CA ALA A 238 -14.12 -24.25 -21.54
C ALA A 238 -13.56 -25.32 -22.52
N ASP A 239 -13.65 -25.05 -23.83
CA ASP A 239 -13.32 -26.02 -24.87
C ASP A 239 -11.82 -26.34 -24.94
N SER A 240 -10.94 -25.39 -24.60
CA SER A 240 -9.51 -25.62 -24.69
C SER A 240 -8.93 -26.14 -23.37
N MET A 241 -8.00 -27.10 -23.48
CA MET A 241 -7.26 -27.62 -22.32
C MET A 241 -6.44 -26.53 -21.62
N GLN A 242 -5.97 -25.53 -22.35
CA GLN A 242 -5.23 -24.40 -21.81
C GLN A 242 -6.11 -23.51 -20.93
N LEU A 243 -7.33 -23.19 -21.38
CA LEU A 243 -8.30 -22.45 -20.58
C LEU A 243 -8.70 -23.22 -19.32
N LYS A 244 -8.95 -24.52 -19.42
CA LYS A 244 -9.20 -25.36 -18.22
C LYS A 244 -8.08 -25.27 -17.21
N ARG A 245 -6.82 -25.33 -17.65
CA ARG A 245 -5.66 -25.19 -16.77
C ARG A 245 -5.56 -23.81 -16.11
N ILE A 246 -5.98 -22.74 -16.80
CA ILE A 246 -6.03 -21.40 -16.21
C ILE A 246 -7.04 -21.35 -15.07
N TYR A 247 -8.21 -21.97 -15.27
CA TYR A 247 -9.30 -21.97 -14.28
C TYR A 247 -9.05 -22.93 -13.11
N ASP A 248 -8.15 -23.89 -13.28
CA ASP A 248 -7.76 -24.87 -12.26
C ASP A 248 -6.69 -24.31 -11.29
N ARG A 249 -6.04 -23.19 -11.63
CA ARG A 249 -4.99 -22.52 -10.84
C ARG A 249 -5.56 -21.50 -9.87
#